data_ea64f6456d83a8d398e4810c5cf6e074
#
_entry.id   ea64f6456d83a8d398e4810c5cf6e074
#
_cell.length_a   1.000
_cell.length_b   1.000
_cell.length_c   1.000
_cell.angle_alpha   90.00
_cell.angle_beta   90.00
_cell.angle_gamma   90.00
#
_symmetry.space_group_name_H-M   'P 1'
#
loop_
_entity.id
_entity.type
_entity.pdbx_description
1 polymer ?
#
loop_
_entity_poly.entity_id
_entity_poly.type
_entity_poly.pdbx_seq_one_letter_code
_entity_poly.pdbx_strand_id
1 'polypeptide(L)'
;QMRPELKMTARQFRQRVGQISDQLELDQGFLMRELNVGFSGGEKKKVEMLQLLLLQPKLAILDETDSGLDVDALSVVSKGIQAYRETCDGSLLIITHNTRILERLEIDRTHVMVKGHLVADGPADLINQIDHEGFERFENQSDEGGAN
;
A
#
# COMPACT_ATOMS: atom_id res chain seq x y z
N GLN A 1 -4.40 8.41 -16.13
CA GLN A 1 -5.69 9.02 -16.51
C GLN A 1 -6.73 8.62 -15.50
N MET A 2 -7.40 9.61 -14.88
CA MET A 2 -8.52 9.38 -13.98
C MET A 2 -9.63 8.65 -14.73
N ARG A 3 -10.27 7.68 -14.08
CA ARG A 3 -11.39 6.96 -14.70
C ARG A 3 -12.46 7.95 -15.21
N PRO A 4 -12.99 7.79 -16.42
CA PRO A 4 -13.99 8.71 -16.98
C PRO A 4 -15.24 8.85 -16.10
N GLU A 5 -15.61 7.79 -15.39
CA GLU A 5 -16.73 7.73 -14.45
C GLU A 5 -16.52 8.55 -13.18
N LEU A 6 -15.27 8.93 -12.87
CA LEU A 6 -14.90 9.77 -11.71
C LEU A 6 -14.90 11.28 -12.05
N LYS A 7 -15.52 11.67 -13.16
CA LYS A 7 -15.70 13.10 -13.47
C LYS A 7 -16.57 13.75 -12.40
N MET A 8 -15.97 14.67 -11.65
CA MET A 8 -16.66 15.40 -10.60
C MET A 8 -16.48 16.90 -10.78
N THR A 9 -17.48 17.66 -10.31
CA THR A 9 -17.38 19.11 -10.19
C THR A 9 -16.37 19.48 -9.10
N ALA A 10 -15.86 20.72 -9.13
CA ALA A 10 -14.93 21.19 -8.09
C ALA A 10 -15.53 21.11 -6.67
N ARG A 11 -16.85 21.25 -6.55
CA ARG A 11 -17.55 21.08 -5.26
C ARG A 11 -17.55 19.63 -4.80
N GLN A 12 -17.89 18.68 -5.68
CA GLN A 12 -17.88 17.24 -5.39
C GLN A 12 -16.47 16.75 -5.05
N PHE A 13 -15.47 17.24 -5.79
CA PHE A 13 -14.07 16.92 -5.52
C PHE A 13 -13.66 17.35 -4.09
N ARG A 14 -13.93 18.63 -3.72
CA ARG A 14 -13.63 19.11 -2.37
C ARG A 14 -14.35 18.34 -1.28
N GLN A 15 -15.62 18.00 -1.50
CA GLN A 15 -16.39 17.18 -0.56
C GLN A 15 -15.78 15.78 -0.41
N ARG A 16 -15.39 15.15 -1.51
CA ARG A 16 -14.75 13.82 -1.51
C ARG A 16 -13.38 13.85 -0.81
N VAL A 17 -12.57 14.87 -1.10
CA VAL A 17 -11.28 15.07 -0.40
C VAL A 17 -11.50 15.18 1.11
N GLY A 18 -12.47 16.00 1.57
CA GLY A 18 -12.79 16.12 2.99
C GLY A 18 -13.16 14.78 3.62
N GLN A 19 -14.07 14.02 3.00
CA GLN A 19 -14.51 12.72 3.51
C GLN A 19 -13.34 11.73 3.66
N ILE A 20 -12.47 11.64 2.65
CA ILE A 20 -11.31 10.75 2.70
C ILE A 20 -10.29 11.25 3.73
N SER A 21 -10.09 12.56 3.84
CA SER A 21 -9.19 13.14 4.85
C SER A 21 -9.64 12.82 6.27
N ASP A 22 -10.92 12.92 6.55
CA ASP A 22 -11.50 12.54 7.85
C ASP A 22 -11.29 11.05 8.12
N GLN A 23 -11.50 10.19 7.11
CA GLN A 23 -11.28 8.74 7.20
C GLN A 23 -9.81 8.37 7.49
N LEU A 24 -8.87 9.13 6.92
CA LEU A 24 -7.43 8.93 7.08
C LEU A 24 -6.82 9.72 8.25
N GLU A 25 -7.67 10.37 9.04
CA GLU A 25 -7.22 11.21 10.15
C GLU A 25 -6.18 12.26 9.72
N LEU A 26 -6.41 12.86 8.54
CA LEU A 26 -5.62 13.94 7.99
C LEU A 26 -6.18 15.28 8.48
N ASP A 27 -5.33 16.11 9.08
CA ASP A 27 -5.71 17.48 9.39
C ASP A 27 -6.01 18.27 8.09
N GLN A 28 -7.15 18.98 8.06
CA GLN A 28 -7.56 19.75 6.89
C GLN A 28 -6.57 20.86 6.51
N GLY A 29 -5.74 21.31 7.45
CA GLY A 29 -4.66 22.26 7.20
C GLY A 29 -3.62 21.72 6.21
N PHE A 30 -3.46 20.38 6.09
CA PHE A 30 -2.56 19.78 5.09
C PHE A 30 -3.06 19.96 3.67
N LEU A 31 -4.36 19.98 3.46
CA LEU A 31 -4.97 20.15 2.14
C LEU A 31 -4.74 21.56 1.55
N MET A 32 -4.36 22.51 2.39
CA MET A 32 -4.08 23.90 2.01
C MET A 32 -2.60 24.18 1.80
N ARG A 33 -1.72 23.22 2.08
CA ARG A 33 -0.27 23.31 1.88
C ARG A 33 0.13 22.81 0.50
N GLU A 34 1.30 23.23 0.05
CA GLU A 34 1.93 22.63 -1.12
C GLU A 34 2.25 21.16 -0.85
N LEU A 35 1.99 20.31 -1.83
CA LEU A 35 2.21 18.87 -1.73
C LEU A 35 3.63 18.55 -1.29
N ASN A 36 3.76 17.76 -0.22
CA ASN A 36 5.01 17.27 0.35
C ASN A 36 5.95 18.33 0.96
N VAL A 37 5.53 19.60 1.06
CA VAL A 37 6.36 20.63 1.70
C VAL A 37 6.08 20.65 3.20
N GLY A 38 7.12 20.31 3.99
CA GLY A 38 7.05 20.30 5.46
C GLY A 38 6.23 19.15 6.05
N PHE A 39 5.94 18.09 5.26
CA PHE A 39 5.26 16.90 5.76
C PHE A 39 6.25 15.94 6.43
N SER A 40 5.85 15.36 7.57
CA SER A 40 6.52 14.21 8.17
C SER A 40 6.41 12.97 7.26
N GLY A 41 7.20 11.94 7.54
CA GLY A 41 7.11 10.66 6.79
C GLY A 41 5.69 10.07 6.81
N GLY A 42 5.07 10.01 8.00
CA GLY A 42 3.70 9.50 8.17
C GLY A 42 2.65 10.33 7.44
N GLU A 43 2.76 11.65 7.47
CA GLU A 43 1.85 12.55 6.76
C GLU A 43 1.94 12.39 5.24
N LYS A 44 3.15 12.21 4.69
CA LYS A 44 3.33 11.89 3.26
C LYS A 44 2.59 10.62 2.87
N LYS A 45 2.70 9.57 3.69
CA LYS A 45 2.02 8.29 3.43
C LYS A 45 0.50 8.40 3.54
N LYS A 46 -0.02 9.18 4.48
CA LYS A 46 -1.45 9.49 4.55
C LYS A 46 -1.94 10.21 3.28
N VAL A 47 -1.15 11.15 2.74
CA VAL A 47 -1.47 11.83 1.48
C VAL A 47 -1.38 10.88 0.28
N GLU A 48 -0.45 9.94 0.25
CA GLU A 48 -0.41 8.87 -0.76
C GLU A 48 -1.71 8.04 -0.74
N MET A 49 -2.21 7.69 0.46
CA MET A 49 -3.50 6.99 0.60
C MET A 49 -4.68 7.85 0.17
N LEU A 50 -4.67 9.14 0.48
CA LEU A 50 -5.67 10.10 -0.03
C LEU A 50 -5.70 10.09 -1.56
N GLN A 51 -4.53 10.14 -2.21
CA GLN A 51 -4.42 10.09 -3.67
C GLN A 51 -4.94 8.77 -4.24
N LEU A 52 -4.58 7.63 -3.63
CA LEU A 52 -5.07 6.31 -4.01
C LEU A 52 -6.61 6.25 -4.02
N LEU A 53 -7.23 6.71 -2.93
CA LEU A 53 -8.70 6.70 -2.77
C LEU A 53 -9.41 7.74 -3.65
N LEU A 54 -8.76 8.83 -4.02
CA LEU A 54 -9.30 9.82 -4.95
C LEU A 54 -9.21 9.36 -6.40
N LEU A 55 -8.06 8.80 -6.79
CA LEU A 55 -7.79 8.44 -8.18
C LEU A 55 -8.40 7.09 -8.56
N GLN A 56 -8.59 6.20 -7.60
CA GLN A 56 -9.12 4.85 -7.78
C GLN A 56 -8.55 4.18 -9.07
N PRO A 57 -7.22 4.02 -9.19
CA PRO A 57 -6.62 3.46 -10.39
C PRO A 57 -7.07 2.00 -10.61
N LYS A 58 -7.04 1.52 -11.85
CA LYS A 58 -7.29 0.10 -12.16
C LYS A 58 -6.16 -0.82 -11.70
N LEU A 59 -4.94 -0.27 -11.60
CA LEU A 59 -3.77 -0.93 -11.03
C LEU A 59 -3.06 0.08 -10.13
N ALA A 60 -2.91 -0.26 -8.87
CA ALA A 60 -2.07 0.47 -7.92
C ALA A 60 -0.84 -0.35 -7.56
N ILE A 61 0.32 0.28 -7.55
CA ILE A 61 1.59 -0.31 -7.10
C ILE A 61 2.03 0.50 -5.88
N LEU A 62 2.10 -0.16 -4.73
CA LEU A 62 2.55 0.41 -3.46
C LEU A 62 3.93 -0.17 -3.13
N ASP A 63 4.95 0.66 -3.27
CA ASP A 63 6.34 0.28 -3.06
C ASP A 63 6.83 0.85 -1.72
N GLU A 64 7.11 -0.04 -0.77
CA GLU A 64 7.56 0.27 0.60
C GLU A 64 6.75 1.39 1.28
N THR A 65 5.44 1.38 1.09
CA THR A 65 4.54 2.41 1.64
C THR A 65 4.52 2.44 3.17
N ASP A 66 4.96 1.38 3.80
CA ASP A 66 5.06 1.16 5.25
C ASP A 66 6.44 1.49 5.84
N SER A 67 7.43 1.80 5.01
CA SER A 67 8.80 2.05 5.46
C SER A 67 8.90 3.29 6.34
N GLY A 68 9.54 3.14 7.52
CA GLY A 68 9.78 4.23 8.47
C GLY A 68 8.53 4.77 9.18
N LEU A 69 7.41 4.03 9.16
CA LEU A 69 6.19 4.40 9.85
C LEU A 69 6.16 3.87 11.29
N ASP A 70 5.60 4.69 12.18
CA ASP A 70 5.15 4.23 13.50
C ASP A 70 3.86 3.39 13.38
N VAL A 71 3.44 2.79 14.50
CA VAL A 71 2.27 1.90 14.54
C VAL A 71 0.98 2.61 14.14
N ASP A 72 0.83 3.88 14.51
CA ASP A 72 -0.37 4.65 14.22
C ASP A 72 -0.46 5.00 12.72
N ALA A 73 0.63 5.49 12.15
CA ALA A 73 0.72 5.76 10.71
C ALA A 73 0.53 4.49 9.87
N LEU A 74 1.12 3.36 10.29
CA LEU A 74 0.93 2.06 9.64
C LEU A 74 -0.55 1.63 9.66
N SER A 75 -1.24 1.82 10.79
CA SER A 75 -2.68 1.54 10.89
C SER A 75 -3.51 2.35 9.91
N VAL A 76 -3.19 3.64 9.73
CA VAL A 76 -3.90 4.51 8.78
C VAL A 76 -3.64 4.08 7.33
N VAL A 77 -2.40 3.72 7.00
CA VAL A 77 -2.06 3.19 5.66
C VAL A 77 -2.82 1.90 5.38
N SER A 78 -2.83 0.95 6.33
CA SER A 78 -3.59 -0.32 6.18
C SER A 78 -5.08 -0.07 5.99
N LYS A 79 -5.69 0.85 6.75
CA LYS A 79 -7.10 1.27 6.57
C LYS A 79 -7.33 1.87 5.16
N GLY A 80 -6.41 2.69 4.67
CA GLY A 80 -6.49 3.29 3.33
C GLY A 80 -6.46 2.23 2.22
N ILE A 81 -5.58 1.25 2.34
CA ILE A 81 -5.48 0.12 1.41
C ILE A 81 -6.76 -0.73 1.44
N GLN A 82 -7.26 -1.04 2.63
CA GLN A 82 -8.51 -1.79 2.78
C GLN A 82 -9.69 -1.04 2.14
N ALA A 83 -9.83 0.25 2.41
CA ALA A 83 -10.86 1.09 1.82
C ALA A 83 -10.78 1.13 0.29
N TYR A 84 -9.58 1.13 -0.29
CA TYR A 84 -9.39 1.02 -1.74
C TYR A 84 -9.93 -0.33 -2.27
N ARG A 85 -9.58 -1.44 -1.63
CA ARG A 85 -10.07 -2.77 -2.03
C ARG A 85 -11.60 -2.90 -1.95
N GLU A 86 -12.22 -2.33 -0.92
CA GLU A 86 -13.67 -2.38 -0.73
C GLU A 86 -14.44 -1.50 -1.73
N THR A 87 -13.84 -0.40 -2.19
CA THR A 87 -14.53 0.61 -3.00
C THR A 87 -14.09 0.66 -4.46
N CYS A 88 -13.03 -0.04 -4.82
CA CYS A 88 -12.45 0.00 -6.15
C CYS A 88 -12.27 -1.40 -6.73
N ASP A 89 -12.83 -1.62 -7.92
CA ASP A 89 -12.60 -2.81 -8.73
C ASP A 89 -11.25 -2.70 -9.48
N GLY A 90 -10.17 -2.62 -8.72
CA GLY A 90 -8.80 -2.46 -9.23
C GLY A 90 -7.87 -3.51 -8.65
N SER A 91 -6.77 -3.79 -9.34
CA SER A 91 -5.70 -4.65 -8.86
C SER A 91 -4.73 -3.85 -8.01
N LEU A 92 -4.17 -4.51 -6.98
CA LEU A 92 -3.21 -3.93 -6.05
C LEU A 92 -1.97 -4.81 -5.98
N LEU A 93 -0.81 -4.22 -6.21
CA LEU A 93 0.50 -4.84 -5.97
C LEU A 93 1.17 -4.10 -4.82
N ILE A 94 1.48 -4.82 -3.75
CA ILE A 94 2.19 -4.28 -2.58
C ILE A 94 3.59 -4.90 -2.55
N ILE A 95 4.62 -4.05 -2.52
CA ILE A 95 6.01 -4.44 -2.32
C ILE A 95 6.39 -3.99 -0.92
N THR A 96 6.71 -4.94 -0.06
CA THR A 96 7.09 -4.68 1.33
C THR A 96 8.01 -5.78 1.88
N HIS A 97 8.82 -5.44 2.86
CA HIS A 97 9.56 -6.38 3.69
C HIS A 97 8.96 -6.51 5.11
N ASN A 98 7.82 -5.83 5.36
CA ASN A 98 7.14 -5.80 6.66
C ASN A 98 5.74 -6.41 6.52
N THR A 99 5.57 -7.62 7.01
CA THR A 99 4.32 -8.37 6.93
C THR A 99 3.15 -7.75 7.71
N ARG A 100 3.43 -6.88 8.69
CA ARG A 100 2.41 -6.22 9.51
C ARG A 100 1.41 -5.39 8.70
N ILE A 101 1.83 -4.80 7.58
CA ILE A 101 0.91 -4.05 6.71
C ILE A 101 -0.13 -5.00 6.08
N LEU A 102 0.22 -6.27 5.94
CA LEU A 102 -0.59 -7.30 5.28
C LEU A 102 -1.58 -7.99 6.21
N GLU A 103 -1.41 -7.91 7.55
CA GLU A 103 -2.20 -8.65 8.56
C GLU A 103 -3.73 -8.47 8.44
N ARG A 104 -4.16 -7.32 7.92
CA ARG A 104 -5.59 -6.98 7.78
C ARG A 104 -6.09 -7.01 6.34
N LEU A 105 -5.26 -7.50 5.43
CA LEU A 105 -5.57 -7.53 4.01
C LEU A 105 -5.83 -8.97 3.56
N GLU A 106 -6.85 -9.15 2.75
CA GLU A 106 -7.01 -10.39 2.00
C GLU A 106 -6.01 -10.41 0.85
N ILE A 107 -5.10 -11.36 0.86
CA ILE A 107 -4.04 -11.50 -0.12
C ILE A 107 -4.40 -12.66 -1.06
N ASP A 108 -4.48 -12.39 -2.34
CA ASP A 108 -4.78 -13.39 -3.35
C ASP A 108 -3.55 -14.21 -3.71
N ARG A 109 -2.37 -13.54 -3.77
CA ARG A 109 -1.12 -14.16 -4.18
C ARG A 109 0.09 -13.47 -3.55
N THR A 110 1.08 -14.27 -3.18
CA THR A 110 2.33 -13.82 -2.58
C THR A 110 3.49 -14.26 -3.45
N HIS A 111 4.40 -13.33 -3.71
CA HIS A 111 5.65 -13.55 -4.43
C HIS A 111 6.82 -13.22 -3.51
N VAL A 112 7.78 -14.13 -3.36
CA VAL A 112 9.00 -13.89 -2.58
C VAL A 112 10.14 -13.61 -3.52
N MET A 113 10.77 -12.45 -3.34
CA MET A 113 11.90 -12.01 -4.15
C MET A 113 13.16 -11.91 -3.29
N VAL A 114 14.24 -12.56 -3.72
CA VAL A 114 15.54 -12.52 -3.06
C VAL A 114 16.62 -12.19 -4.08
N LYS A 115 17.46 -11.22 -3.80
CA LYS A 115 18.58 -10.79 -4.69
C LYS A 115 18.13 -10.55 -6.15
N GLY A 116 16.91 -10.04 -6.34
CA GLY A 116 16.35 -9.76 -7.68
C GLY A 116 15.72 -10.96 -8.39
N HIS A 117 15.67 -12.13 -7.75
CA HIS A 117 15.07 -13.35 -8.29
C HIS A 117 13.76 -13.69 -7.57
N LEU A 118 12.76 -14.13 -8.32
CA LEU A 118 11.53 -14.69 -7.77
C LEU A 118 11.83 -16.13 -7.31
N VAL A 119 11.86 -16.35 -5.99
CA VAL A 119 12.26 -17.63 -5.40
C VAL A 119 11.08 -18.48 -4.92
N ALA A 120 9.94 -17.86 -4.65
CA ALA A 120 8.71 -18.56 -4.31
C ALA A 120 7.49 -17.78 -4.77
N ASP A 121 6.41 -18.51 -5.03
CA ASP A 121 5.13 -18.01 -5.49
C ASP A 121 4.01 -18.89 -4.89
N GLY A 122 3.03 -18.28 -4.22
CA GLY A 122 1.99 -19.04 -3.53
C GLY A 122 0.82 -18.18 -3.02
N PRO A 123 -0.10 -18.82 -2.27
CA PRO A 123 -1.21 -18.12 -1.61
C PRO A 123 -0.72 -17.30 -0.41
N ALA A 124 -1.66 -16.65 0.30
CA ALA A 124 -1.39 -15.86 1.50
C ALA A 124 -0.61 -16.61 2.60
N ASP A 125 -0.79 -17.91 2.73
CA ASP A 125 -0.09 -18.73 3.74
C ASP A 125 1.44 -18.65 3.64
N LEU A 126 1.97 -18.27 2.48
CA LEU A 126 3.40 -18.02 2.31
C LEU A 126 3.91 -16.87 3.19
N ILE A 127 3.07 -15.90 3.50
CA ILE A 127 3.38 -14.79 4.41
C ILE A 127 3.61 -15.32 5.83
N ASN A 128 2.73 -16.22 6.30
CA ASN A 128 2.86 -16.84 7.61
C ASN A 128 4.16 -17.66 7.73
N GLN A 129 4.57 -18.32 6.66
CA GLN A 129 5.85 -19.03 6.62
C GLN A 129 7.04 -18.09 6.75
N ILE A 130 7.00 -16.94 6.07
CA ILE A 130 8.02 -15.90 6.20
C ILE A 130 8.11 -15.35 7.61
N ASP A 131 6.96 -15.11 8.26
CA ASP A 131 6.90 -14.60 9.63
C ASP A 131 7.49 -15.57 10.65
N HIS A 132 7.28 -16.88 10.46
CA HIS A 132 7.77 -17.90 11.38
C HIS A 132 9.21 -18.34 11.11
N GLU A 133 9.62 -18.44 9.86
CA GLU A 133 10.88 -19.03 9.45
C GLU A 133 11.90 -17.99 8.97
N GLY A 134 11.47 -16.73 8.77
CA GLY A 134 12.30 -15.68 8.18
C GLY A 134 12.55 -15.85 6.68
N PHE A 135 13.39 -14.98 6.12
CA PHE A 135 13.79 -15.04 4.71
C PHE A 135 14.95 -16.01 4.44
N GLU A 136 15.67 -16.48 5.46
CA GLU A 136 16.88 -17.34 5.33
C GLU A 136 16.62 -18.61 4.52
N ARG A 137 15.45 -19.23 4.69
CA ARG A 137 15.05 -20.39 3.91
C ARG A 137 15.04 -20.12 2.40
N PHE A 138 14.58 -18.93 2.01
CA PHE A 138 14.47 -18.56 0.61
C PHE A 138 15.81 -18.09 0.02
N GLU A 139 16.73 -17.58 0.85
CA GLU A 139 18.08 -17.19 0.43
C GLU A 139 18.89 -18.40 -0.01
N ASN A 140 18.79 -19.52 0.72
CA ASN A 140 19.48 -20.76 0.38
C ASN A 140 19.00 -21.38 -0.95
N GLN A 141 17.72 -21.18 -1.31
CA GLN A 141 17.19 -21.67 -2.59
C GLN A 141 17.68 -20.83 -3.79
N SER A 142 18.04 -19.57 -3.59
CA SER A 142 18.58 -18.73 -4.68
C SER A 142 20.00 -19.10 -5.07
N ASP A 143 20.78 -19.66 -4.17
CA ASP A 143 22.17 -20.07 -4.42
C ASP A 143 22.26 -21.45 -5.12
N GLU A 144 21.23 -22.30 -4.97
CA GLU A 144 21.15 -23.62 -5.66
C GLU A 144 20.56 -23.49 -7.08
N GLY A 145 19.76 -22.48 -7.38
CA GLY A 145 19.12 -22.26 -8.69
C GLY A 145 20.00 -21.58 -9.76
N GLY A 146 21.19 -21.13 -9.39
CA GLY A 146 22.12 -20.40 -10.27
C GLY A 146 23.12 -21.27 -11.05
N ALA A 147 23.02 -22.59 -10.97
CA ALA A 147 23.92 -23.51 -11.65
C ALA A 147 23.21 -24.31 -12.76
N ASN A 148 22.75 -23.60 -13.81
CA ASN A 148 22.45 -24.22 -15.12
C ASN A 148 22.58 -23.20 -16.23
#